data_1dab9af75775d5cb75f5e62ca6de0fb5
#
_entry.id   1dab9af75775d5cb75f5e62ca6de0fb5
#
_cell.length_a   1.000
_cell.length_b   1.000
_cell.length_c   1.000
_cell.angle_alpha   90.00
_cell.angle_beta   90.00
_cell.angle_gamma   90.00
#
_symmetry.space_group_name_H-M   'P 1'
#
loop_
_entity.id
_entity.type
_entity.pdbx_description
1 polymer ?
#
loop_
_entity_poly.entity_id
_entity_poly.type
_entity_poly.pdbx_seq_one_letter_code
_entity_poly.pdbx_strand_id
1 'polypeptide(L)'
;FKDSKIGHEKQVHAILDNLALSQDLLIEERYISNPVWLELLLYLLKIKPKQDSIPDIIIGAGSKTTIPMLRHKIHSKTKVISVMKPQFFESKFDLIVAPRHDYEVVPDNVFTYIGSIAKVNINPELEDIGLIVVGGLNKHFNFDDDYLISQIDFVISLFPNTKWIVFNS
;
A
#
# COMPACT_ATOMS: atom_id res chain seq x y z
N PHE A 1 4.97 -5.05 -8.75
CA PHE A 1 3.92 -4.54 -9.64
C PHE A 1 3.32 -3.26 -9.10
N LYS A 2 3.09 -2.27 -9.97
CA LYS A 2 2.63 -0.92 -9.64
C LYS A 2 1.33 -0.59 -10.38
N ASP A 3 0.37 -0.01 -9.69
CA ASP A 3 -0.92 0.41 -10.25
C ASP A 3 -1.05 1.94 -10.42
N SER A 4 0.08 2.65 -10.31
CA SER A 4 0.21 4.12 -10.41
C SER A 4 -0.47 4.89 -9.28
N LYS A 5 -0.83 4.23 -8.17
CA LYS A 5 -1.31 4.90 -6.96
C LYS A 5 -0.16 5.07 -5.98
N ILE A 6 0.21 6.31 -5.71
CA ILE A 6 1.35 6.67 -4.85
C ILE A 6 1.27 5.98 -3.47
N GLY A 7 0.07 5.94 -2.86
CA GLY A 7 -0.12 5.29 -1.56
C GLY A 7 0.18 3.79 -1.58
N HIS A 8 -0.21 3.08 -2.64
CA HIS A 8 0.08 1.65 -2.81
C HIS A 8 1.58 1.41 -3.02
N GLU A 9 2.20 2.22 -3.87
CA GLU A 9 3.63 2.12 -4.15
C GLU A 9 4.47 2.36 -2.89
N LYS A 10 4.13 3.39 -2.09
CA LYS A 10 4.82 3.69 -0.82
C LYS A 10 4.77 2.52 0.17
N GLN A 11 3.64 1.81 0.27
CA GLN A 11 3.52 0.64 1.15
C GLN A 11 4.43 -0.52 0.69
N VAL A 12 4.46 -0.81 -0.62
CA VAL A 12 5.35 -1.84 -1.17
C VAL A 12 6.81 -1.46 -0.96
N HIS A 13 7.19 -0.21 -1.25
CA HIS A 13 8.56 0.26 -1.05
C HIS A 13 8.99 0.22 0.42
N ALA A 14 8.10 0.55 1.37
CA ALA A 14 8.44 0.45 2.78
C ALA A 14 8.80 -0.99 3.20
N ILE A 15 8.14 -2.00 2.62
CA ILE A 15 8.49 -3.41 2.85
C ILE A 15 9.83 -3.74 2.18
N LEU A 16 10.02 -3.36 0.91
CA LEU A 16 11.24 -3.66 0.16
C LEU A 16 12.48 -2.98 0.79
N ASP A 17 12.36 -1.72 1.21
CA ASP A 17 13.44 -1.00 1.89
C ASP A 17 13.89 -1.71 3.16
N ASN A 18 12.93 -2.24 3.96
CA ASN A 18 13.27 -3.00 5.16
C ASN A 18 13.93 -4.35 4.85
N LEU A 19 13.46 -5.05 3.82
CA LEU A 19 14.09 -6.30 3.38
C LEU A 19 15.51 -6.07 2.87
N ALA A 20 15.74 -4.97 2.17
CA ALA A 20 17.06 -4.59 1.65
C ALA A 20 18.10 -4.30 2.75
N LEU A 21 17.67 -4.04 4.00
CA LEU A 21 18.58 -3.90 5.14
C LEU A 21 19.28 -5.22 5.52
N SER A 22 18.68 -6.35 5.18
CA SER A 22 19.16 -7.69 5.57
C SER A 22 19.55 -8.58 4.40
N GLN A 23 19.20 -8.22 3.17
CA GLN A 23 19.42 -9.04 1.97
C GLN A 23 19.70 -8.16 0.76
N ASP A 24 20.58 -8.64 -0.12
CA ASP A 24 20.76 -8.03 -1.44
C ASP A 24 19.54 -8.34 -2.32
N LEU A 25 18.82 -7.31 -2.74
CA LEU A 25 17.65 -7.42 -3.58
C LEU A 25 17.91 -6.89 -4.99
N LEU A 26 17.61 -7.71 -5.99
CA LEU A 26 17.47 -7.26 -7.37
C LEU A 26 15.99 -6.96 -7.63
N ILE A 27 15.65 -5.69 -7.74
CA ILE A 27 14.26 -5.26 -7.89
C ILE A 27 13.97 -4.87 -9.33
N GLU A 28 12.99 -5.52 -9.93
CA GLU A 28 12.43 -5.17 -11.24
C GLU A 28 11.02 -4.59 -11.04
N GLU A 29 10.80 -3.35 -11.50
CA GLU A 29 9.52 -2.69 -11.43
C GLU A 29 8.70 -2.91 -12.70
N ARG A 30 7.43 -3.27 -12.54
CA ARG A 30 6.49 -3.45 -13.65
C ARG A 30 5.20 -2.67 -13.42
N TYR A 31 4.90 -1.80 -14.35
CA TYR A 31 3.64 -1.06 -14.38
C TYR A 31 2.56 -1.86 -15.11
N ILE A 32 1.35 -1.81 -14.59
CA ILE A 32 0.21 -2.45 -15.20
C ILE A 32 -0.31 -1.54 -16.31
N SER A 33 -0.22 -2.03 -17.54
CA SER A 33 -0.67 -1.33 -18.75
C SER A 33 -2.03 -1.79 -19.24
N ASN A 34 -2.36 -3.06 -19.02
CA ASN A 34 -3.59 -3.63 -19.51
C ASN A 34 -4.78 -3.34 -18.57
N PRO A 35 -6.00 -3.19 -19.10
CA PRO A 35 -7.19 -3.11 -18.28
C PRO A 35 -7.44 -4.45 -17.56
N VAL A 36 -8.06 -4.40 -16.37
CA VAL A 36 -8.26 -5.57 -15.49
C VAL A 36 -9.00 -6.71 -16.18
N TRP A 37 -10.01 -6.39 -17.01
CA TRP A 37 -10.78 -7.40 -17.73
C TRP A 37 -9.92 -8.20 -18.73
N LEU A 38 -8.97 -7.54 -19.40
CA LEU A 38 -8.06 -8.21 -20.33
C LEU A 38 -7.06 -9.10 -19.57
N GLU A 39 -6.52 -8.61 -18.47
CA GLU A 39 -5.64 -9.43 -17.60
C GLU A 39 -6.39 -10.67 -17.09
N LEU A 40 -7.65 -10.52 -16.69
CA LEU A 40 -8.50 -11.65 -16.27
C LEU A 40 -8.72 -12.64 -17.39
N LEU A 41 -9.04 -12.17 -18.60
CA LEU A 41 -9.21 -13.04 -19.76
C LEU A 41 -7.93 -13.85 -20.07
N LEU A 42 -6.79 -13.15 -20.10
CA LEU A 42 -5.48 -13.79 -20.33
C LEU A 42 -5.12 -14.80 -19.22
N TYR A 43 -5.47 -14.50 -17.98
CA TYR A 43 -5.29 -15.41 -16.84
C TYR A 43 -6.16 -16.68 -16.99
N LEU A 44 -7.44 -16.53 -17.30
CA LEU A 44 -8.38 -17.65 -17.48
C LEU A 44 -8.00 -18.53 -18.68
N LEU A 45 -7.52 -17.93 -19.77
CA LEU A 45 -7.00 -18.64 -20.94
C LEU A 45 -5.60 -19.25 -20.72
N LYS A 46 -5.02 -19.06 -19.49
CA LYS A 46 -3.67 -19.54 -19.12
C LYS A 46 -2.56 -18.99 -20.03
N ILE A 47 -2.77 -17.84 -20.65
CA ILE A 47 -1.76 -17.17 -21.49
C ILE A 47 -0.74 -16.52 -20.57
N LYS A 48 0.46 -17.12 -20.53
CA LYS A 48 1.57 -16.61 -19.70
C LYS A 48 2.26 -15.43 -20.39
N PRO A 49 2.70 -14.40 -19.64
CA PRO A 49 3.52 -13.35 -20.20
C PRO A 49 4.90 -13.86 -20.54
N LYS A 50 5.54 -13.23 -21.54
CA LYS A 50 6.95 -13.46 -21.81
C LYS A 50 7.76 -12.82 -20.66
N GLN A 51 8.69 -13.58 -20.11
CA GLN A 51 9.59 -13.15 -19.05
C GLN A 51 11.02 -13.54 -19.41
N ASP A 52 11.95 -12.63 -19.20
CA ASP A 52 13.37 -12.87 -19.45
C ASP A 52 14.05 -13.53 -18.24
N SER A 53 13.47 -13.37 -17.05
CA SER A 53 13.92 -13.97 -15.79
C SER A 53 12.76 -14.53 -14.99
N ILE A 54 13.03 -15.51 -14.14
CA ILE A 54 12.07 -16.08 -13.21
C ILE A 54 12.28 -15.38 -11.86
N PRO A 55 11.34 -14.56 -11.37
CA PRO A 55 11.49 -13.92 -10.07
C PRO A 55 11.26 -14.93 -8.94
N ASP A 56 11.97 -14.76 -7.83
CA ASP A 56 11.71 -15.49 -6.59
C ASP A 56 10.43 -15.01 -5.94
N ILE A 57 10.20 -13.68 -5.94
CA ILE A 57 9.05 -13.03 -5.31
C ILE A 57 8.42 -12.06 -6.30
N ILE A 58 7.10 -12.09 -6.36
CA ILE A 58 6.24 -11.10 -7.02
C ILE A 58 5.46 -10.39 -5.93
N ILE A 59 5.61 -9.07 -5.83
CA ILE A 59 4.92 -8.24 -4.83
C ILE A 59 4.20 -7.08 -5.50
N GLY A 60 3.05 -6.69 -4.94
CA GLY A 60 2.30 -5.53 -5.40
C GLY A 60 1.17 -5.17 -4.45
N ALA A 61 0.61 -3.98 -4.64
CA ALA A 61 -0.50 -3.46 -3.83
C ALA A 61 -1.64 -2.99 -4.71
N GLY A 62 -2.87 -3.18 -4.19
CA GLY A 62 -4.10 -2.70 -4.82
C GLY A 62 -4.74 -3.69 -5.78
N SER A 63 -6.03 -3.50 -6.02
CA SER A 63 -6.88 -4.44 -6.75
C SER A 63 -6.44 -4.67 -8.21
N LYS A 64 -5.87 -3.66 -8.86
CA LYS A 64 -5.41 -3.78 -10.24
C LYS A 64 -4.20 -4.70 -10.40
N THR A 65 -3.38 -4.88 -9.35
CA THR A 65 -2.18 -5.74 -9.40
C THR A 65 -2.50 -7.22 -9.24
N THR A 66 -3.65 -7.57 -8.65
CA THR A 66 -4.05 -8.92 -8.28
C THR A 66 -3.87 -9.93 -9.42
N ILE A 67 -4.56 -9.72 -10.52
CA ILE A 67 -4.54 -10.66 -11.66
C ILE A 67 -3.20 -10.67 -12.39
N PRO A 68 -2.58 -9.50 -12.71
CA PRO A 68 -1.24 -9.49 -13.31
C PRO A 68 -0.21 -10.26 -12.51
N MET A 69 -0.16 -10.11 -11.19
CA MET A 69 0.77 -10.86 -10.33
C MET A 69 0.57 -12.36 -10.44
N LEU A 70 -0.69 -12.84 -10.34
CA LEU A 70 -1.00 -14.26 -10.45
C LEU A 70 -0.69 -14.82 -11.84
N ARG A 71 -0.92 -14.04 -12.91
CA ARG A 71 -0.58 -14.43 -14.28
C ARG A 71 0.92 -14.55 -14.49
N HIS A 72 1.71 -13.71 -13.81
CA HIS A 72 3.19 -13.74 -13.88
C HIS A 72 3.82 -14.85 -13.00
N LYS A 73 3.07 -15.49 -12.13
CA LYS A 73 3.53 -16.69 -11.41
C LYS A 73 3.60 -17.87 -12.37
N ILE A 74 4.69 -17.93 -13.13
CA ILE A 74 4.92 -19.00 -14.13
C ILE A 74 5.50 -20.24 -13.45
N HIS A 75 6.39 -20.04 -12.48
CA HIS A 75 7.13 -21.11 -11.82
C HIS A 75 6.56 -21.40 -10.43
N SER A 76 6.54 -22.67 -10.01
CA SER A 76 6.00 -23.09 -8.70
C SER A 76 6.78 -22.55 -7.50
N LYS A 77 8.08 -22.27 -7.68
CA LYS A 77 8.93 -21.69 -6.63
C LYS A 77 8.70 -20.21 -6.42
N THR A 78 8.18 -19.48 -7.43
CA THR A 78 7.87 -18.05 -7.31
C THR A 78 6.79 -17.83 -6.27
N LYS A 79 7.04 -16.97 -5.28
CA LYS A 79 6.08 -16.55 -4.26
C LYS A 79 5.36 -15.27 -4.69
N VAL A 80 4.05 -15.21 -4.45
CA VAL A 80 3.24 -14.04 -4.78
C VAL A 80 2.70 -13.43 -3.50
N ILE A 81 3.05 -12.17 -3.26
CA ILE A 81 2.70 -11.42 -2.05
C ILE A 81 1.80 -10.24 -2.43
N SER A 82 0.60 -10.20 -1.86
CA SER A 82 -0.27 -9.03 -1.97
C SER A 82 -0.09 -8.12 -0.76
N VAL A 83 0.18 -6.85 -1.01
CA VAL A 83 0.09 -5.81 0.00
C VAL A 83 -1.29 -5.18 -0.12
N MET A 84 -2.10 -5.25 0.94
CA MET A 84 -3.54 -5.04 1.01
C MET A 84 -4.34 -6.27 0.55
N LYS A 85 -5.59 -6.32 1.00
CA LYS A 85 -6.53 -7.39 0.65
C LYS A 85 -6.80 -7.41 -0.86
N PRO A 86 -6.50 -8.53 -1.56
CA PRO A 86 -6.81 -8.64 -2.98
C PRO A 86 -8.33 -8.76 -3.18
N GLN A 87 -8.83 -8.22 -4.28
CA GLN A 87 -10.26 -8.26 -4.57
C GLN A 87 -10.75 -9.67 -4.93
N PHE A 88 -9.87 -10.51 -5.50
CA PHE A 88 -10.19 -11.85 -5.98
C PHE A 88 -9.04 -12.81 -5.69
N PHE A 89 -9.36 -14.10 -5.63
CA PHE A 89 -8.39 -15.20 -5.59
C PHE A 89 -7.42 -15.16 -4.38
N GLU A 90 -7.89 -14.76 -3.21
CA GLU A 90 -7.06 -14.67 -1.98
C GLU A 90 -6.26 -15.96 -1.72
N SER A 91 -6.87 -17.14 -1.91
CA SER A 91 -6.22 -18.44 -1.71
C SER A 91 -5.09 -18.77 -2.72
N LYS A 92 -4.90 -17.93 -3.77
CA LYS A 92 -3.82 -18.12 -4.75
C LYS A 92 -2.54 -17.37 -4.39
N PHE A 93 -2.61 -16.49 -3.41
CA PHE A 93 -1.45 -15.77 -2.89
C PHE A 93 -0.72 -16.63 -1.85
N ASP A 94 0.61 -16.59 -1.90
CA ASP A 94 1.45 -17.26 -0.89
C ASP A 94 1.43 -16.49 0.44
N LEU A 95 1.29 -15.15 0.36
CA LEU A 95 1.13 -14.25 1.51
C LEU A 95 0.29 -13.04 1.14
N ILE A 96 -0.58 -12.63 2.04
CA ILE A 96 -1.31 -11.37 1.98
C ILE A 96 -0.95 -10.58 3.23
N VAL A 97 -0.49 -9.34 3.05
CA VAL A 97 -0.17 -8.41 4.15
C VAL A 97 -1.23 -7.30 4.11
N ALA A 98 -2.19 -7.35 5.03
CA ALA A 98 -3.36 -6.48 4.97
C ALA A 98 -3.75 -5.88 6.33
N PRO A 99 -4.47 -4.74 6.35
CA PRO A 99 -4.99 -4.17 7.58
C PRO A 99 -5.91 -5.16 8.31
N ARG A 100 -5.84 -5.17 9.64
CA ARG A 100 -6.66 -6.09 10.47
C ARG A 100 -8.16 -5.90 10.25
N HIS A 101 -8.60 -4.69 9.97
CA HIS A 101 -10.01 -4.37 9.77
C HIS A 101 -10.61 -4.91 8.46
N ASP A 102 -9.76 -5.37 7.52
CA ASP A 102 -10.24 -5.99 6.27
C ASP A 102 -10.71 -7.44 6.46
N TYR A 103 -10.46 -8.03 7.64
CA TYR A 103 -10.74 -9.43 7.92
C TYR A 103 -11.48 -9.63 9.24
N GLU A 104 -12.64 -10.25 9.20
CA GLU A 104 -13.33 -10.76 10.40
C GLU A 104 -12.62 -12.00 10.93
N VAL A 105 -12.37 -12.96 10.03
CA VAL A 105 -11.57 -14.16 10.29
C VAL A 105 -10.33 -14.12 9.40
N VAL A 106 -9.17 -14.28 10.01
CA VAL A 106 -7.87 -14.19 9.31
C VAL A 106 -7.48 -15.56 8.76
N PRO A 107 -7.35 -15.73 7.43
CA PRO A 107 -6.87 -16.96 6.81
C PRO A 107 -5.37 -17.22 7.12
N ASP A 108 -4.92 -18.46 6.98
CA ASP A 108 -3.54 -18.87 7.28
C ASP A 108 -2.48 -18.16 6.43
N ASN A 109 -2.83 -17.77 5.21
CA ASN A 109 -1.93 -17.05 4.30
C ASN A 109 -2.01 -15.52 4.46
N VAL A 110 -2.64 -15.01 5.52
CA VAL A 110 -2.81 -13.57 5.76
C VAL A 110 -2.07 -13.15 7.01
N PHE A 111 -1.19 -12.18 6.86
CA PHE A 111 -0.59 -11.42 7.95
C PHE A 111 -1.31 -10.08 8.09
N THR A 112 -1.83 -9.79 9.28
CA THR A 112 -2.56 -8.54 9.53
C THR A 112 -1.75 -7.55 10.35
N TYR A 113 -1.96 -6.26 10.07
CA TYR A 113 -1.36 -5.16 10.81
C TYR A 113 -2.41 -4.11 11.21
N ILE A 114 -2.08 -3.29 12.21
CA ILE A 114 -2.89 -2.14 12.64
C ILE A 114 -2.23 -0.86 12.12
N GLY A 115 -3.04 0.04 11.56
CA GLY A 115 -2.56 1.30 10.99
C GLY A 115 -2.24 1.21 9.51
N SER A 116 -1.13 1.80 9.09
CA SER A 116 -0.67 1.84 7.69
C SER A 116 0.80 1.48 7.61
N ILE A 117 1.18 0.74 6.57
CA ILE A 117 2.59 0.47 6.29
C ILE A 117 3.21 1.73 5.71
N ALA A 118 4.23 2.24 6.38
CA ALA A 118 4.96 3.43 5.95
C ALA A 118 6.45 3.30 6.29
N LYS A 119 7.28 4.02 5.52
CA LYS A 119 8.67 4.19 5.91
C LYS A 119 8.73 5.18 7.07
N VAL A 120 9.29 4.74 8.19
CA VAL A 120 9.43 5.56 9.40
C VAL A 120 10.91 5.80 9.67
N ASN A 121 11.27 7.05 9.98
CA ASN A 121 12.59 7.33 10.54
C ASN A 121 12.61 6.88 12.00
N ILE A 122 13.50 5.95 12.34
CA ILE A 122 13.60 5.35 13.67
C ILE A 122 14.18 6.36 14.67
N ASN A 123 15.01 7.29 14.19
CA ASN A 123 15.63 8.34 15.00
C ASN A 123 15.31 9.72 14.41
N PRO A 124 14.04 10.19 14.50
CA PRO A 124 13.69 11.49 13.98
C PRO A 124 14.34 12.60 14.82
N GLU A 125 14.94 13.58 14.17
CA GLU A 125 15.21 14.86 14.81
C GLU A 125 13.86 15.57 14.98
N LEU A 126 13.49 15.85 16.22
CA LEU A 126 12.25 16.56 16.52
C LEU A 126 12.52 18.06 16.47
N GLU A 127 11.72 18.76 15.69
CA GLU A 127 11.70 20.23 15.66
C GLU A 127 10.53 20.73 16.51
N ASP A 128 10.66 21.93 17.05
CA ASP A 128 9.58 22.59 17.80
C ASP A 128 8.54 23.19 16.82
N ILE A 129 7.96 22.31 16.03
CA ILE A 129 6.96 22.63 14.99
C ILE A 129 5.74 21.74 15.20
N GLY A 130 4.57 22.36 15.32
CA GLY A 130 3.29 21.67 15.31
C GLY A 130 2.83 21.40 13.87
N LEU A 131 2.28 20.22 13.61
CA LEU A 131 1.71 19.85 12.32
C LEU A 131 0.22 19.56 12.46
N ILE A 132 -0.61 20.27 11.71
CA ILE A 132 -2.04 20.01 11.57
C ILE A 132 -2.29 19.46 10.17
N VAL A 133 -2.79 18.23 10.07
CA VAL A 133 -3.10 17.59 8.80
C VAL A 133 -4.61 17.46 8.65
N VAL A 134 -5.17 18.18 7.67
CA VAL A 134 -6.59 18.11 7.34
C VAL A 134 -6.77 17.18 6.15
N GLY A 135 -7.56 16.11 6.34
CA GLY A 135 -7.90 15.18 5.27
C GLY A 135 -8.81 15.81 4.22
N GLY A 136 -8.69 15.36 2.97
CA GLY A 136 -9.56 15.82 1.89
C GLY A 136 -11.01 15.36 2.04
N LEU A 137 -11.93 16.09 1.43
CA LEU A 137 -13.34 15.71 1.32
C LEU A 137 -13.47 14.38 0.56
N ASN A 138 -14.34 13.51 1.05
CA ASN A 138 -14.66 12.26 0.37
C ASN A 138 -16.14 11.88 0.55
N LYS A 139 -16.58 10.85 -0.15
CA LYS A 139 -17.99 10.43 -0.12
C LYS A 139 -18.50 9.93 1.24
N HIS A 140 -17.62 9.68 2.20
CA HIS A 140 -17.95 9.15 3.53
C HIS A 140 -17.89 10.21 4.63
N PHE A 141 -17.14 11.30 4.40
CA PHE A 141 -16.90 12.34 5.39
C PHE A 141 -17.10 13.72 4.77
N ASN A 142 -17.87 14.53 5.48
CA ASN A 142 -18.01 15.95 5.23
C ASN A 142 -17.58 16.70 6.49
N PHE A 143 -16.84 17.78 6.34
CA PHE A 143 -16.44 18.64 7.44
C PHE A 143 -17.44 19.78 7.57
N ASP A 144 -17.76 20.14 8.81
CA ASP A 144 -18.28 21.45 9.15
C ASP A 144 -17.05 22.37 9.25
N ASP A 145 -16.90 23.26 8.28
CA ASP A 145 -15.70 24.09 8.15
C ASP A 145 -15.52 25.03 9.36
N ASP A 146 -16.60 25.61 9.87
CA ASP A 146 -16.56 26.50 11.04
C ASP A 146 -16.16 25.74 12.30
N TYR A 147 -16.69 24.53 12.46
CA TYR A 147 -16.31 23.68 13.58
C TYR A 147 -14.85 23.24 13.48
N LEU A 148 -14.38 22.81 12.30
CA LEU A 148 -13.00 22.42 12.09
C LEU A 148 -12.03 23.58 12.37
N ILE A 149 -12.33 24.79 11.87
CA ILE A 149 -11.51 25.99 12.12
C ILE A 149 -11.46 26.28 13.61
N SER A 150 -12.59 26.22 14.31
CA SER A 150 -12.63 26.46 15.75
C SER A 150 -11.76 25.48 16.55
N GLN A 151 -11.69 24.20 16.13
CA GLN A 151 -10.81 23.20 16.75
C GLN A 151 -9.35 23.50 16.48
N ILE A 152 -8.99 23.92 15.26
CA ILE A 152 -7.65 24.33 14.91
C ILE A 152 -7.19 25.55 15.73
N ASP A 153 -8.05 26.58 15.80
CA ASP A 153 -7.77 27.78 16.58
C ASP A 153 -7.59 27.46 18.07
N PHE A 154 -8.42 26.57 18.61
CA PHE A 154 -8.28 26.11 19.99
C PHE A 154 -6.92 25.44 20.22
N VAL A 155 -6.50 24.51 19.35
CA VAL A 155 -5.21 23.83 19.48
C VAL A 155 -4.04 24.84 19.39
N ILE A 156 -4.10 25.77 18.42
CA ILE A 156 -3.06 26.79 18.24
C ILE A 156 -2.98 27.69 19.48
N SER A 157 -4.12 28.05 20.09
CA SER A 157 -4.17 28.91 21.28
C SER A 157 -3.53 28.28 22.53
N LEU A 158 -3.54 26.93 22.62
CA LEU A 158 -2.88 26.21 23.72
C LEU A 158 -1.34 26.27 23.64
N PHE A 159 -0.80 26.47 22.43
CA PHE A 159 0.64 26.46 22.18
C PHE A 159 1.07 27.72 21.39
N PRO A 160 0.99 28.93 21.97
CA PRO A 160 1.14 30.19 21.26
C PRO A 160 2.57 30.43 20.74
N ASN A 161 3.58 29.76 21.29
CA ASN A 161 4.98 29.89 20.88
C ASN A 161 5.42 28.84 19.87
N THR A 162 4.55 27.88 19.52
CA THR A 162 4.85 26.82 18.54
C THR A 162 4.59 27.34 17.13
N LYS A 163 5.54 27.11 16.23
CA LYS A 163 5.33 27.33 14.80
C LYS A 163 4.44 26.21 14.26
N TRP A 164 3.31 26.57 13.68
CA TRP A 164 2.38 25.61 13.11
C TRP A 164 2.47 25.54 11.59
N ILE A 165 2.41 24.32 11.07
CA ILE A 165 2.24 24.04 9.65
C ILE A 165 0.89 23.35 9.49
N VAL A 166 0.05 23.93 8.64
CA VAL A 166 -1.25 23.33 8.27
C VAL A 166 -1.12 22.73 6.88
N PHE A 167 -1.39 21.45 6.77
CA PHE A 167 -1.35 20.70 5.52
C PHE A 167 -2.76 20.23 5.17
N ASN A 168 -3.17 20.46 3.92
CA ASN A 168 -4.44 19.98 3.37
C ASN A 168 -4.14 19.02 2.21
N SER A 169 -4.82 17.87 2.18
CA SER A 169 -4.64 16.84 1.14
C SER A 169 -5.70 16.94 0.04
#